data_1b3413446ee47ab1459cb094afee3097
#
_entry.id   1b3413446ee47ab1459cb094afee3097
#
_cell.length_a   1.000
_cell.length_b   1.000
_cell.length_c   1.000
_cell.angle_alpha   90.00
_cell.angle_beta   90.00
_cell.angle_gamma   90.00
#
_symmetry.space_group_name_H-M   'P 1'
#
loop_
_entity.id
_entity.type
_entity.pdbx_description
1 polymer ?
#
loop_
_entity_poly.entity_id
_entity_poly.type
_entity_poly.pdbx_seq_one_letter_code
_entity_poly.pdbx_strand_id
1 'polypeptide(L)'
;MPAREIAFRLRERAMLAIERAWNGLRAAEPPPADAPSVALDSFAARFYISPQERQALPAFVQATFPEWIAKAVEEADALCDHRLQLLGYGTVDLGLEIDWHRDPVTGVEWPRRFWADYDLVNDGTYGDSKTIHELNRQQHLPRLGKAYFLTGEERYAVEAIDQIASWIAQNPEGVGINWHSSLEIAIRVLSWLWTIFFLLPSPAFTEQFARGVMQSVSAQLRHVCRYPSLYSSPNTHLIGEATALFVGGLLLDGTAETRKWRDLGARLLVREIGNQILDDGVHCELSTSYHCYAADFYMQALILAHRNGFDFAPEIAGKVEQMLEFVMHVTRPDGAIPQLGDDDGGRALALDRQDYHCYLDGLSSGAVLFGRADFKWQSRAFREETFWLLGRDACTVYAALPATCPETNRRDFPSAGYFVHRTGWTERDTHVVFDCGGLGAPTGGHGHADALSLVLFSGGRDLLI
;
A
#
# COMPACT_ATOMS: atom_id res chain seq x y z
N MET A 1 5.56 22.88 22.11
CA MET A 1 4.45 22.30 21.34
C MET A 1 3.45 23.37 20.96
N PRO A 2 2.99 23.44 19.71
CA PRO A 2 1.92 24.35 19.29
C PRO A 2 0.60 24.04 20.04
N ALA A 3 -0.23 25.07 20.27
CA ALA A 3 -1.51 24.89 21.00
C ALA A 3 -2.44 23.84 20.36
N ARG A 4 -2.42 23.73 19.01
CA ARG A 4 -3.20 22.73 18.28
C ARG A 4 -2.76 21.30 18.59
N GLU A 5 -1.46 21.05 18.72
CA GLU A 5 -0.91 19.75 19.10
C GLU A 5 -1.29 19.38 20.54
N ILE A 6 -1.20 20.33 21.46
CA ILE A 6 -1.61 20.11 22.87
C ILE A 6 -3.10 19.71 22.92
N ALA A 7 -3.96 20.45 22.20
CA ALA A 7 -5.39 20.13 22.15
C ALA A 7 -5.66 18.75 21.54
N PHE A 8 -4.94 18.38 20.48
CA PHE A 8 -5.04 17.06 19.86
C PHE A 8 -4.64 15.94 20.84
N ARG A 9 -3.48 16.05 21.48
CA ARG A 9 -2.98 15.05 22.43
C ARG A 9 -3.85 14.91 23.67
N LEU A 10 -4.44 16.00 24.16
CA LEU A 10 -5.42 15.95 25.26
C LEU A 10 -6.70 15.23 24.85
N ARG A 11 -7.22 15.52 23.65
CA ARG A 11 -8.37 14.82 23.09
C ARG A 11 -8.08 13.33 22.91
N GLU A 12 -6.95 12.99 22.34
CA GLU A 12 -6.50 11.61 22.12
C GLU A 12 -6.43 10.85 23.45
N ARG A 13 -5.80 11.42 24.48
CA ARG A 13 -5.76 10.81 25.83
C ARG A 13 -7.13 10.59 26.44
N ALA A 14 -8.05 11.55 26.29
CA ALA A 14 -9.41 11.41 26.77
C ALA A 14 -10.14 10.29 26.04
N MET A 15 -9.98 10.20 24.71
CA MET A 15 -10.57 9.12 23.89
C MET A 15 -10.00 7.75 24.27
N LEU A 16 -8.70 7.64 24.46
CA LEU A 16 -8.04 6.40 24.91
C LEU A 16 -8.57 5.93 26.27
N ALA A 17 -8.74 6.84 27.22
CA ALA A 17 -9.29 6.51 28.55
C ALA A 17 -10.73 5.99 28.45
N ILE A 18 -11.56 6.62 27.62
CA ILE A 18 -12.93 6.18 27.36
C ILE A 18 -12.94 4.80 26.70
N GLU A 19 -12.15 4.61 25.65
CA GLU A 19 -12.09 3.36 24.87
C GLU A 19 -11.57 2.20 25.72
N ARG A 20 -10.55 2.43 26.56
CA ARG A 20 -10.05 1.42 27.51
C ARG A 20 -11.13 0.99 28.51
N ALA A 21 -11.91 1.95 29.03
CA ALA A 21 -13.03 1.63 29.93
C ALA A 21 -14.12 0.83 29.22
N TRP A 22 -14.41 1.16 27.96
CA TRP A 22 -15.40 0.45 27.14
C TRP A 22 -14.95 -0.95 26.74
N ASN A 23 -13.69 -1.16 26.37
CA ASN A 23 -13.16 -2.48 26.04
C ASN A 23 -13.19 -3.44 27.23
N GLY A 24 -12.97 -2.94 28.44
CA GLY A 24 -13.17 -3.72 29.66
C GLY A 24 -14.61 -4.18 29.88
N LEU A 25 -15.61 -3.45 29.34
CA LEU A 25 -17.02 -3.76 29.42
C LEU A 25 -17.54 -4.59 28.23
N ARG A 26 -16.97 -4.41 27.02
CA ARG A 26 -17.41 -5.06 25.79
C ARG A 26 -16.91 -6.50 25.58
N ALA A 27 -16.02 -6.99 26.43
CA ALA A 27 -15.58 -8.40 26.36
C ALA A 27 -16.73 -9.44 26.45
N ALA A 28 -18.00 -8.99 26.55
CA ALA A 28 -19.19 -9.81 26.75
C ALA A 28 -20.32 -9.63 25.71
N GLU A 29 -20.23 -8.69 24.75
CA GLU A 29 -21.36 -8.48 23.81
C GLU A 29 -20.98 -8.71 22.34
N PRO A 30 -21.79 -9.49 21.58
CA PRO A 30 -21.64 -9.58 20.15
C PRO A 30 -21.90 -8.21 19.48
N PRO A 31 -21.27 -7.92 18.31
CA PRO A 31 -21.47 -6.66 17.61
C PRO A 31 -22.96 -6.43 17.29
N PRO A 32 -23.42 -5.17 17.33
CA PRO A 32 -24.83 -4.85 17.09
C PRO A 32 -25.27 -5.31 15.69
N ALA A 33 -26.47 -5.91 15.62
CA ALA A 33 -27.06 -6.47 14.39
C ALA A 33 -27.39 -5.40 13.32
N ASP A 34 -27.31 -4.11 13.65
CA ASP A 34 -27.76 -2.97 12.85
C ASP A 34 -26.61 -2.21 12.15
N ALA A 35 -25.52 -2.90 11.76
CA ALA A 35 -24.57 -2.24 10.88
C ALA A 35 -25.20 -2.03 9.49
N PRO A 36 -25.06 -0.82 8.89
CA PRO A 36 -25.61 -0.56 7.57
C PRO A 36 -25.10 -1.60 6.58
N SER A 37 -26.01 -2.27 5.87
CA SER A 37 -25.64 -3.15 4.77
C SER A 37 -24.98 -2.28 3.71
N VAL A 38 -23.67 -2.45 3.52
CA VAL A 38 -22.98 -1.85 2.39
C VAL A 38 -23.57 -2.49 1.14
N ALA A 39 -24.13 -1.67 0.26
CA ALA A 39 -24.63 -2.16 -1.02
C ALA A 39 -23.42 -2.59 -1.87
N LEU A 40 -23.16 -3.90 -1.94
CA LEU A 40 -22.02 -4.47 -2.67
C LEU A 40 -22.01 -4.04 -4.14
N ASP A 41 -23.20 -3.83 -4.74
CA ASP A 41 -23.31 -3.29 -6.09
C ASP A 41 -22.74 -1.86 -6.19
N SER A 42 -23.01 -1.03 -5.20
CA SER A 42 -22.46 0.34 -5.13
C SER A 42 -20.94 0.32 -4.93
N PHE A 43 -20.44 -0.57 -4.08
CA PHE A 43 -19.00 -0.80 -3.89
C PHE A 43 -18.34 -1.21 -5.21
N ALA A 44 -18.88 -2.22 -5.90
CA ALA A 44 -18.37 -2.71 -7.17
C ALA A 44 -18.40 -1.64 -8.28
N ALA A 45 -19.47 -0.82 -8.32
CA ALA A 45 -19.62 0.24 -9.33
C ALA A 45 -18.57 1.35 -9.20
N ARG A 46 -18.07 1.59 -7.98
CA ARG A 46 -17.08 2.62 -7.66
C ARG A 46 -15.63 2.13 -7.66
N PHE A 47 -15.44 0.82 -7.75
CA PHE A 47 -14.11 0.23 -7.71
C PHE A 47 -13.27 0.65 -8.94
N TYR A 48 -11.97 0.41 -8.92
CA TYR A 48 -11.01 0.76 -10.00
C TYR A 48 -11.46 0.23 -11.35
N ILE A 49 -12.06 -0.95 -11.37
CA ILE A 49 -12.57 -1.64 -12.56
C ILE A 49 -14.12 -1.67 -12.51
N SER A 50 -14.78 -1.32 -13.61
CA SER A 50 -16.25 -1.32 -13.68
C SER A 50 -16.82 -2.73 -13.59
N PRO A 51 -18.09 -2.90 -13.11
CA PRO A 51 -18.75 -4.20 -13.08
C PRO A 51 -18.90 -4.84 -14.48
N GLN A 52 -19.12 -4.03 -15.51
CA GLN A 52 -19.24 -4.50 -16.90
C GLN A 52 -17.91 -5.02 -17.43
N GLU A 53 -16.83 -4.29 -17.17
CA GLU A 53 -15.49 -4.70 -17.55
C GLU A 53 -15.05 -5.95 -16.79
N ARG A 54 -15.33 -6.01 -15.49
CA ARG A 54 -14.94 -7.13 -14.60
C ARG A 54 -15.32 -8.49 -15.18
N GLN A 55 -16.52 -8.63 -15.78
CA GLN A 55 -16.98 -9.91 -16.33
C GLN A 55 -16.12 -10.43 -17.48
N ALA A 56 -15.52 -9.53 -18.25
CA ALA A 56 -14.72 -9.88 -19.42
C ALA A 56 -13.23 -10.10 -19.11
N LEU A 57 -12.76 -9.67 -17.92
CA LEU A 57 -11.32 -9.66 -17.60
C LEU A 57 -10.70 -11.05 -17.58
N PRO A 58 -11.28 -12.11 -16.96
CA PRO A 58 -10.64 -13.42 -16.94
C PRO A 58 -10.35 -13.96 -18.34
N ALA A 59 -11.33 -13.88 -19.25
CA ALA A 59 -11.13 -14.30 -20.63
C ALA A 59 -10.11 -13.42 -21.39
N PHE A 60 -10.10 -12.12 -21.12
CA PHE A 60 -9.13 -11.21 -21.71
C PHE A 60 -7.70 -11.51 -21.22
N VAL A 61 -7.50 -11.71 -19.91
CA VAL A 61 -6.18 -12.05 -19.34
C VAL A 61 -5.71 -13.40 -19.86
N GLN A 62 -6.61 -14.41 -19.94
CA GLN A 62 -6.29 -15.73 -20.49
C GLN A 62 -5.79 -15.63 -21.95
N ALA A 63 -6.38 -14.74 -22.74
CA ALA A 63 -5.99 -14.57 -24.15
C ALA A 63 -4.74 -13.73 -24.36
N THR A 64 -4.45 -12.79 -23.45
CA THR A 64 -3.43 -11.75 -23.67
C THR A 64 -2.19 -11.93 -22.78
N PHE A 65 -2.39 -12.41 -21.54
CA PHE A 65 -1.37 -12.52 -20.50
C PHE A 65 -1.50 -13.86 -19.74
N PRO A 66 -1.48 -15.02 -20.43
CA PRO A 66 -1.67 -16.33 -19.78
C PRO A 66 -0.62 -16.61 -18.68
N GLU A 67 0.57 -16.02 -18.78
CA GLU A 67 1.62 -16.12 -17.78
C GLU A 67 1.23 -15.51 -16.42
N TRP A 68 0.37 -14.47 -16.41
CA TRP A 68 -0.13 -13.88 -15.16
C TRP A 68 -1.04 -14.85 -14.41
N ILE A 69 -1.82 -15.66 -15.14
CA ILE A 69 -2.66 -16.69 -14.53
C ILE A 69 -1.79 -17.79 -13.93
N ALA A 70 -0.79 -18.27 -14.67
CA ALA A 70 0.11 -19.31 -14.18
C ALA A 70 0.83 -18.87 -12.89
N LYS A 71 1.32 -17.62 -12.87
CA LYS A 71 1.94 -17.03 -11.69
C LYS A 71 0.97 -16.89 -10.52
N ALA A 72 -0.25 -16.39 -10.78
CA ALA A 72 -1.28 -16.24 -9.74
C ALA A 72 -1.66 -17.58 -9.11
N VAL A 73 -1.74 -18.65 -9.91
CA VAL A 73 -2.01 -20.02 -9.43
C VAL A 73 -0.85 -20.54 -8.57
N GLU A 74 0.40 -20.40 -9.02
CA GLU A 74 1.58 -20.82 -8.25
C GLU A 74 1.64 -20.14 -6.87
N GLU A 75 1.41 -18.82 -6.84
CA GLU A 75 1.40 -18.04 -5.61
C GLU A 75 0.24 -18.47 -4.70
N ALA A 76 -0.97 -18.61 -5.24
CA ALA A 76 -2.15 -18.99 -4.47
C ALA A 76 -2.07 -20.41 -3.92
N ASP A 77 -1.46 -21.35 -4.63
CA ASP A 77 -1.23 -22.70 -4.14
C ASP A 77 -0.32 -22.70 -2.89
N ALA A 78 0.75 -21.90 -2.91
CA ALA A 78 1.60 -21.75 -1.75
C ALA A 78 0.87 -21.10 -0.57
N LEU A 79 -0.01 -20.10 -0.84
CA LEU A 79 -0.81 -19.43 0.18
C LEU A 79 -1.89 -20.35 0.78
N CYS A 80 -2.48 -21.26 0.01
CA CYS A 80 -3.37 -22.31 0.51
C CYS A 80 -2.67 -23.30 1.43
N ASP A 81 -1.35 -23.49 1.22
CA ASP A 81 -0.50 -24.27 2.12
C ASP A 81 0.02 -23.43 3.31
N HIS A 82 -0.49 -22.22 3.53
CA HIS A 82 -0.04 -21.24 4.51
C HIS A 82 1.46 -20.89 4.43
N ARG A 83 2.04 -20.99 3.22
CA ARG A 83 3.43 -20.60 2.94
C ARG A 83 3.46 -19.22 2.33
N LEU A 84 3.99 -18.26 3.07
CA LEU A 84 4.05 -16.84 2.70
C LEU A 84 5.50 -16.40 2.54
N GLN A 85 5.78 -15.69 1.46
CA GLN A 85 7.03 -14.95 1.36
C GLN A 85 6.95 -13.66 2.16
N LEU A 86 7.82 -13.51 3.14
CA LEU A 86 7.79 -12.40 4.08
C LEU A 86 9.12 -11.65 4.07
N LEU A 87 9.10 -10.41 3.56
CA LEU A 87 10.27 -9.52 3.51
C LEU A 87 11.54 -10.25 3.01
N GLY A 88 12.69 -9.91 3.57
CA GLY A 88 13.98 -10.57 3.30
C GLY A 88 14.16 -11.94 3.97
N TYR A 89 13.20 -12.41 4.77
CA TYR A 89 13.27 -13.71 5.47
C TYR A 89 12.96 -14.92 4.59
N GLY A 90 12.52 -14.69 3.35
CA GLY A 90 12.14 -15.76 2.45
C GLY A 90 10.75 -16.32 2.74
N THR A 91 10.54 -17.61 2.43
CA THR A 91 9.24 -18.27 2.67
C THR A 91 9.13 -18.73 4.12
N VAL A 92 8.08 -18.26 4.80
CA VAL A 92 7.71 -18.71 6.14
C VAL A 92 6.48 -19.60 6.08
N ASP A 93 6.43 -20.60 6.96
CA ASP A 93 5.30 -21.51 7.14
C ASP A 93 4.52 -21.08 8.37
N LEU A 94 3.23 -20.72 8.17
CA LEU A 94 2.36 -20.24 9.23
C LEU A 94 1.64 -21.38 9.99
N GLY A 95 1.88 -22.63 9.62
CA GLY A 95 1.24 -23.80 10.20
C GLY A 95 -0.18 -24.05 9.68
N LEU A 96 -0.83 -25.08 10.22
CA LEU A 96 -2.21 -25.46 9.82
C LEU A 96 -3.27 -24.46 10.23
N GLU A 97 -3.06 -23.80 11.36
CA GLU A 97 -3.91 -22.72 11.87
C GLU A 97 -3.04 -21.48 12.06
N ILE A 98 -3.42 -20.38 11.43
CA ILE A 98 -2.65 -19.13 11.51
C ILE A 98 -2.93 -18.47 12.85
N ASP A 99 -1.88 -18.30 13.65
CA ASP A 99 -1.92 -17.46 14.85
C ASP A 99 -1.50 -16.02 14.50
N TRP A 100 -2.46 -15.14 14.36
CA TRP A 100 -2.25 -13.75 13.98
C TRP A 100 -1.55 -12.88 15.05
N HIS A 101 -1.24 -13.47 16.22
CA HIS A 101 -0.48 -12.84 17.29
C HIS A 101 0.92 -13.43 17.45
N ARG A 102 1.29 -14.43 16.67
CA ARG A 102 2.61 -15.04 16.68
C ARG A 102 3.47 -14.44 15.57
N ASP A 103 4.66 -13.96 15.94
CA ASP A 103 5.68 -13.56 14.98
C ASP A 103 6.07 -14.76 14.12
N PRO A 104 5.90 -14.69 12.79
CA PRO A 104 6.12 -15.85 11.92
C PRO A 104 7.59 -16.20 11.73
N VAL A 105 8.52 -15.31 12.09
CA VAL A 105 9.98 -15.51 11.95
C VAL A 105 10.59 -15.99 13.27
N THR A 106 10.27 -15.32 14.37
CA THR A 106 10.85 -15.63 15.68
C THR A 106 10.04 -16.63 16.49
N GLY A 107 8.75 -16.82 16.15
CA GLY A 107 7.82 -17.64 16.90
C GLY A 107 7.33 -17.03 18.21
N VAL A 108 7.69 -15.79 18.51
CA VAL A 108 7.29 -15.09 19.74
C VAL A 108 5.81 -14.73 19.65
N GLU A 109 5.05 -15.04 20.71
CA GLU A 109 3.65 -14.69 20.84
C GLU A 109 3.49 -13.31 21.48
N TRP A 110 2.76 -12.41 20.77
CA TRP A 110 2.43 -11.08 21.26
C TRP A 110 1.18 -11.15 22.16
N PRO A 111 1.21 -10.54 23.36
CA PRO A 111 0.07 -10.63 24.30
C PRO A 111 -1.15 -9.90 23.75
N ARG A 112 -2.34 -10.43 24.06
CA ARG A 112 -3.63 -9.83 23.69
C ARG A 112 -4.07 -8.83 24.76
N ARG A 113 -3.64 -7.59 24.64
CA ARG A 113 -3.96 -6.47 25.55
C ARG A 113 -4.55 -5.28 24.78
N PHE A 114 -5.02 -4.26 25.47
CA PHE A 114 -5.52 -3.06 24.84
C PHE A 114 -4.45 -2.47 23.94
N TRP A 115 -4.81 -2.08 22.72
CA TRP A 115 -3.89 -1.72 21.65
C TRP A 115 -2.87 -0.61 22.00
N ALA A 116 -3.26 0.35 22.86
CA ALA A 116 -2.38 1.45 23.27
C ALA A 116 -1.48 1.12 24.47
N ASP A 117 -1.47 -0.14 24.94
CA ASP A 117 -0.64 -0.59 26.07
C ASP A 117 0.71 -1.22 25.61
N TYR A 118 0.99 -1.22 24.32
CA TYR A 118 2.29 -1.64 23.81
C TYR A 118 3.27 -0.46 23.81
N ASP A 119 4.46 -0.68 24.36
CA ASP A 119 5.59 0.23 24.24
C ASP A 119 6.65 -0.41 23.34
N LEU A 120 6.51 -0.17 22.04
CA LEU A 120 7.38 -0.78 21.01
C LEU A 120 8.82 -0.23 21.06
N VAL A 121 9.04 0.90 21.73
CA VAL A 121 10.36 1.55 21.81
C VAL A 121 11.17 1.03 22.97
N ASN A 122 10.53 0.81 24.13
CA ASN A 122 11.25 0.49 25.37
C ASN A 122 11.05 -0.97 25.83
N ASP A 123 10.01 -1.65 25.35
CA ASP A 123 9.71 -3.04 25.70
C ASP A 123 10.35 -3.99 24.68
N GLY A 124 11.61 -4.31 24.86
CA GLY A 124 12.33 -5.30 24.04
C GLY A 124 11.90 -6.76 24.25
N THR A 125 10.86 -7.03 25.05
CA THR A 125 10.44 -8.38 25.47
C THR A 125 9.95 -9.22 24.27
N TYR A 126 9.29 -8.58 23.30
CA TYR A 126 8.64 -9.29 22.19
C TYR A 126 9.42 -9.18 20.86
N GLY A 127 10.57 -8.53 20.87
CA GLY A 127 11.38 -8.31 19.68
C GLY A 127 10.83 -7.22 18.76
N ASP A 128 11.15 -7.31 17.47
CA ASP A 128 10.71 -6.35 16.46
C ASP A 128 9.26 -6.60 16.05
N SER A 129 8.45 -5.55 16.11
CA SER A 129 7.04 -5.62 15.66
C SER A 129 6.86 -5.69 14.14
N LYS A 130 7.93 -5.51 13.36
CA LYS A 130 7.86 -5.39 11.90
C LYS A 130 7.30 -6.65 11.25
N THR A 131 7.81 -7.83 11.62
CA THR A 131 7.39 -9.11 11.02
C THR A 131 5.95 -9.47 11.33
N ILE A 132 5.49 -9.21 12.58
CA ILE A 132 4.08 -9.42 12.93
C ILE A 132 3.17 -8.42 12.23
N HIS A 133 3.58 -7.16 12.09
CA HIS A 133 2.83 -6.17 11.35
C HIS A 133 2.73 -6.53 9.86
N GLU A 134 3.85 -6.93 9.24
CA GLU A 134 3.88 -7.31 7.82
C GLU A 134 2.91 -8.46 7.51
N LEU A 135 2.89 -9.51 8.33
CA LEU A 135 1.90 -10.59 8.22
C LEU A 135 0.47 -10.03 8.28
N ASN A 136 0.22 -9.12 9.22
CA ASN A 136 -1.12 -8.59 9.51
C ASN A 136 -1.56 -7.44 8.59
N ARG A 137 -0.72 -6.96 7.67
CA ARG A 137 -1.14 -6.17 6.50
C ARG A 137 -2.00 -6.98 5.55
N GLN A 138 -1.85 -8.30 5.59
CA GLN A 138 -2.59 -9.28 4.79
C GLN A 138 -2.55 -8.99 3.28
N GLN A 139 -1.42 -8.50 2.79
CA GLN A 139 -1.20 -8.18 1.38
C GLN A 139 -1.14 -9.43 0.47
N HIS A 140 -1.13 -10.61 1.05
CA HIS A 140 -1.26 -11.88 0.33
C HIS A 140 -2.70 -12.22 -0.05
N LEU A 141 -3.70 -11.71 0.67
CA LEU A 141 -5.11 -12.02 0.40
C LEU A 141 -5.61 -11.54 -0.98
N PRO A 142 -5.25 -10.35 -1.47
CA PRO A 142 -5.57 -9.96 -2.85
C PRO A 142 -5.07 -10.95 -3.89
N ARG A 143 -3.95 -11.65 -3.66
CA ARG A 143 -3.40 -12.66 -4.57
C ARG A 143 -4.25 -13.93 -4.61
N LEU A 144 -4.74 -14.40 -3.46
CA LEU A 144 -5.75 -15.47 -3.39
C LEU A 144 -7.04 -15.08 -4.13
N GLY A 145 -7.57 -13.89 -3.82
CA GLY A 145 -8.75 -13.37 -4.50
C GLY A 145 -8.57 -13.25 -6.01
N LYS A 146 -7.42 -12.76 -6.47
CA LYS A 146 -7.07 -12.64 -7.88
C LYS A 146 -6.99 -14.01 -8.56
N ALA A 147 -6.37 -15.01 -7.93
CA ALA A 147 -6.29 -16.37 -8.46
C ALA A 147 -7.69 -16.98 -8.63
N TYR A 148 -8.56 -16.85 -7.61
CA TYR A 148 -9.97 -17.22 -7.75
C TYR A 148 -10.63 -16.50 -8.93
N PHE A 149 -10.50 -15.18 -8.98
CA PHE A 149 -11.14 -14.35 -10.00
C PHE A 149 -10.74 -14.73 -11.42
N LEU A 150 -9.48 -15.08 -11.64
CA LEU A 150 -8.94 -15.45 -12.96
C LEU A 150 -9.25 -16.90 -13.37
N THR A 151 -9.33 -17.84 -12.42
CA THR A 151 -9.47 -19.27 -12.69
C THR A 151 -10.88 -19.82 -12.43
N GLY A 152 -11.63 -19.19 -11.53
CA GLY A 152 -12.89 -19.72 -11.01
C GLY A 152 -12.71 -20.86 -10.02
N GLU A 153 -11.47 -21.17 -9.55
CA GLU A 153 -11.22 -22.21 -8.56
C GLU A 153 -11.62 -21.76 -7.16
N GLU A 154 -12.75 -22.24 -6.67
CA GLU A 154 -13.36 -21.85 -5.39
C GLU A 154 -12.43 -22.05 -4.19
N ARG A 155 -11.48 -22.99 -4.23
CA ARG A 155 -10.55 -23.21 -3.12
C ARG A 155 -9.78 -21.96 -2.71
N TYR A 156 -9.42 -21.10 -3.66
CA TYR A 156 -8.72 -19.83 -3.39
C TYR A 156 -9.64 -18.81 -2.72
N ALA A 157 -10.92 -18.78 -3.12
CA ALA A 157 -11.91 -17.91 -2.49
C ALA A 157 -12.22 -18.36 -1.06
N VAL A 158 -12.39 -19.65 -0.85
CA VAL A 158 -12.63 -20.25 0.47
C VAL A 158 -11.46 -19.94 1.40
N GLU A 159 -10.24 -20.16 0.96
CA GLU A 159 -9.04 -19.89 1.74
C GLU A 159 -8.94 -18.40 2.15
N ALA A 160 -9.17 -17.47 1.22
CA ALA A 160 -9.15 -16.04 1.54
C ALA A 160 -10.24 -15.66 2.54
N ILE A 161 -11.44 -16.24 2.42
CA ILE A 161 -12.56 -16.04 3.34
C ILE A 161 -12.22 -16.58 4.73
N ASP A 162 -11.67 -17.78 4.82
CA ASP A 162 -11.31 -18.43 6.08
C ASP A 162 -10.21 -17.67 6.81
N GLN A 163 -9.19 -17.18 6.10
CA GLN A 163 -8.15 -16.36 6.70
C GLN A 163 -8.71 -15.04 7.25
N ILE A 164 -9.57 -14.33 6.50
CA ILE A 164 -10.21 -13.11 6.97
C ILE A 164 -11.11 -13.40 8.19
N ALA A 165 -11.90 -14.46 8.15
CA ALA A 165 -12.78 -14.84 9.27
C ALA A 165 -11.97 -15.21 10.51
N SER A 166 -10.89 -15.96 10.35
CA SER A 166 -9.94 -16.31 11.42
C SER A 166 -9.31 -15.05 12.02
N TRP A 167 -8.87 -14.10 11.17
CA TRP A 167 -8.30 -12.85 11.64
C TRP A 167 -9.32 -12.04 12.47
N ILE A 168 -10.54 -11.88 11.97
CA ILE A 168 -11.60 -11.16 12.69
C ILE A 168 -11.88 -11.80 14.06
N ALA A 169 -11.94 -13.12 14.12
CA ALA A 169 -12.19 -13.86 15.35
C ALA A 169 -11.05 -13.68 16.39
N GLN A 170 -9.81 -13.64 15.94
CA GLN A 170 -8.64 -13.51 16.80
C GLN A 170 -8.32 -12.05 17.20
N ASN A 171 -8.84 -11.05 16.47
CA ASN A 171 -8.53 -9.64 16.65
C ASN A 171 -9.77 -8.79 16.94
N PRO A 172 -10.40 -8.93 18.13
CA PRO A 172 -11.49 -8.04 18.54
C PRO A 172 -11.07 -6.58 18.49
N GLU A 173 -12.02 -5.68 18.19
CA GLU A 173 -11.73 -4.24 18.03
C GLU A 173 -10.95 -3.67 19.24
N GLY A 174 -9.79 -3.09 18.97
CA GLY A 174 -8.93 -2.45 19.96
C GLY A 174 -8.14 -3.40 20.87
N VAL A 175 -8.09 -4.71 20.56
CA VAL A 175 -7.34 -5.70 21.33
C VAL A 175 -6.24 -6.33 20.46
N GLY A 176 -5.02 -6.31 20.94
CA GLY A 176 -3.87 -6.90 20.28
C GLY A 176 -3.00 -5.90 19.53
N ILE A 177 -1.78 -6.34 19.21
CA ILE A 177 -0.76 -5.56 18.49
C ILE A 177 -1.26 -5.11 17.11
N ASN A 178 -2.17 -5.86 16.49
CA ASN A 178 -2.71 -5.62 15.16
C ASN A 178 -3.63 -4.39 15.08
N TRP A 179 -3.91 -3.75 16.22
CA TRP A 179 -4.61 -2.48 16.34
C TRP A 179 -3.69 -1.31 16.74
N HIS A 180 -2.39 -1.56 16.96
CA HIS A 180 -1.47 -0.54 17.48
C HIS A 180 -1.11 0.53 16.45
N SER A 181 -0.77 0.14 15.22
CA SER A 181 -0.35 1.06 14.16
C SER A 181 -1.49 1.37 13.18
N SER A 182 -1.88 2.64 13.08
CA SER A 182 -2.90 3.09 12.13
C SER A 182 -2.50 2.86 10.67
N LEU A 183 -1.20 2.93 10.32
CA LEU A 183 -0.72 2.61 8.98
C LEU A 183 -0.94 1.13 8.64
N GLU A 184 -0.61 0.21 9.55
CA GLU A 184 -0.78 -1.23 9.32
C GLU A 184 -2.26 -1.59 9.11
N ILE A 185 -3.14 -0.94 9.90
CA ILE A 185 -4.59 -1.05 9.72
C ILE A 185 -5.01 -0.51 8.35
N ALA A 186 -4.47 0.64 7.93
CA ALA A 186 -4.77 1.26 6.65
C ALA A 186 -4.41 0.34 5.46
N ILE A 187 -3.22 -0.27 5.49
CA ILE A 187 -2.77 -1.21 4.46
C ILE A 187 -3.66 -2.45 4.43
N ARG A 188 -4.00 -3.01 5.59
CA ARG A 188 -4.92 -4.16 5.68
C ARG A 188 -6.29 -3.83 5.11
N VAL A 189 -6.84 -2.65 5.38
CA VAL A 189 -8.10 -2.20 4.78
C VAL A 189 -7.99 -2.15 3.26
N LEU A 190 -6.94 -1.56 2.70
CA LEU A 190 -6.72 -1.53 1.25
C LEU A 190 -6.62 -2.96 0.67
N SER A 191 -5.88 -3.85 1.32
CA SER A 191 -5.76 -5.26 0.92
C SER A 191 -7.13 -5.96 0.95
N TRP A 192 -7.93 -5.76 1.99
CA TRP A 192 -9.25 -6.38 2.07
C TRP A 192 -10.24 -5.84 1.03
N LEU A 193 -10.21 -4.54 0.74
CA LEU A 193 -11.08 -3.96 -0.30
C LEU A 193 -10.79 -4.58 -1.68
N TRP A 194 -9.53 -4.81 -2.01
CA TRP A 194 -9.15 -5.53 -3.23
C TRP A 194 -9.57 -7.00 -3.19
N THR A 195 -9.36 -7.67 -2.07
CA THR A 195 -9.79 -9.08 -1.89
C THR A 195 -11.29 -9.22 -2.07
N ILE A 196 -12.07 -8.36 -1.40
CA ILE A 196 -13.54 -8.33 -1.52
C ILE A 196 -13.97 -8.16 -2.99
N PHE A 197 -13.35 -7.22 -3.72
CA PHE A 197 -13.66 -7.00 -5.13
C PHE A 197 -13.48 -8.28 -5.98
N PHE A 198 -12.41 -9.01 -5.77
CA PHE A 198 -12.17 -10.26 -6.48
C PHE A 198 -13.14 -11.37 -6.06
N LEU A 199 -13.52 -11.42 -4.80
CA LEU A 199 -14.38 -12.48 -4.24
C LEU A 199 -15.88 -12.28 -4.52
N LEU A 200 -16.33 -11.10 -4.94
CA LEU A 200 -17.76 -10.82 -5.17
C LEU A 200 -18.51 -11.87 -6.02
N PRO A 201 -17.89 -12.54 -7.02
CA PRO A 201 -18.59 -13.57 -7.82
C PRO A 201 -18.66 -14.94 -7.13
N SER A 202 -17.92 -15.18 -6.03
CA SER A 202 -17.87 -16.48 -5.37
C SER A 202 -19.16 -16.80 -4.62
N PRO A 203 -19.71 -17.99 -4.76
CA PRO A 203 -20.82 -18.45 -3.92
C PRO A 203 -20.41 -18.60 -2.44
N ALA A 204 -19.11 -18.76 -2.14
CA ALA A 204 -18.60 -18.76 -0.77
C ALA A 204 -18.64 -17.37 -0.13
N PHE A 205 -18.68 -16.29 -0.92
CA PHE A 205 -18.84 -14.91 -0.43
C PHE A 205 -20.30 -14.63 -0.04
N THR A 206 -20.75 -15.31 1.01
CA THR A 206 -22.13 -15.23 1.51
C THR A 206 -22.48 -13.85 2.05
N GLU A 207 -23.79 -13.53 2.11
CA GLU A 207 -24.25 -12.26 2.71
C GLU A 207 -23.81 -12.13 4.18
N GLN A 208 -23.76 -13.22 4.92
CA GLN A 208 -23.29 -13.22 6.32
C GLN A 208 -21.79 -12.83 6.39
N PHE A 209 -20.95 -13.44 5.56
CA PHE A 209 -19.52 -13.11 5.50
C PHE A 209 -19.33 -11.66 5.04
N ALA A 210 -20.01 -11.23 3.98
CA ALA A 210 -19.95 -9.87 3.45
C ALA A 210 -20.27 -8.84 4.55
N ARG A 211 -21.31 -9.07 5.34
CA ARG A 211 -21.68 -8.21 6.47
C ARG A 211 -20.56 -8.16 7.52
N GLY A 212 -20.02 -9.30 7.92
CA GLY A 212 -18.95 -9.39 8.92
C GLY A 212 -17.67 -8.67 8.48
N VAL A 213 -17.21 -8.89 7.24
CA VAL A 213 -15.99 -8.25 6.74
C VAL A 213 -16.17 -6.74 6.57
N MET A 214 -17.33 -6.28 6.10
CA MET A 214 -17.62 -4.85 5.98
C MET A 214 -17.75 -4.14 7.33
N GLN A 215 -18.27 -4.82 8.36
CA GLN A 215 -18.27 -4.32 9.74
C GLN A 215 -16.85 -4.15 10.26
N SER A 216 -15.99 -5.14 10.05
CA SER A 216 -14.58 -5.08 10.46
C SER A 216 -13.81 -3.99 9.71
N VAL A 217 -13.98 -3.84 8.39
CA VAL A 217 -13.41 -2.73 7.60
C VAL A 217 -13.85 -1.38 8.16
N SER A 218 -15.14 -1.25 8.49
CA SER A 218 -15.67 0.00 9.08
C SER A 218 -15.07 0.29 10.46
N ALA A 219 -14.88 -0.73 11.30
CA ALA A 219 -14.24 -0.59 12.61
C ALA A 219 -12.77 -0.13 12.45
N GLN A 220 -12.05 -0.72 11.51
CA GLN A 220 -10.67 -0.36 11.19
C GLN A 220 -10.57 1.09 10.68
N LEU A 221 -11.42 1.52 9.75
CA LEU A 221 -11.45 2.91 9.27
C LEU A 221 -11.84 3.91 10.37
N ARG A 222 -12.74 3.53 11.31
CA ARG A 222 -13.02 4.35 12.50
C ARG A 222 -11.79 4.53 13.37
N HIS A 223 -11.00 3.46 13.55
CA HIS A 223 -9.76 3.53 14.30
C HIS A 223 -8.77 4.49 13.64
N VAL A 224 -8.48 4.33 12.36
CA VAL A 224 -7.60 5.22 11.59
C VAL A 224 -8.10 6.68 11.62
N CYS A 225 -9.40 6.90 11.43
CA CYS A 225 -9.99 8.25 11.51
C CYS A 225 -9.86 8.89 12.89
N ARG A 226 -9.84 8.08 13.96
CA ARG A 226 -9.78 8.51 15.35
C ARG A 226 -8.35 8.78 15.81
N TYR A 227 -7.40 8.00 15.33
CA TYR A 227 -5.99 8.00 15.75
C TYR A 227 -5.02 8.18 14.57
N PRO A 228 -5.18 9.24 13.74
CA PRO A 228 -4.26 9.51 12.65
C PRO A 228 -2.90 9.98 13.19
N SER A 229 -1.83 9.62 12.52
CA SER A 229 -0.43 9.91 12.89
C SER A 229 -0.02 11.38 12.71
N LEU A 230 -0.92 12.34 13.04
CA LEU A 230 -0.74 13.77 12.79
C LEU A 230 0.49 14.39 13.47
N TYR A 231 0.92 13.82 14.60
CA TYR A 231 2.02 14.34 15.41
C TYR A 231 2.98 13.25 15.91
N SER A 232 2.64 11.98 15.71
CA SER A 232 3.51 10.84 16.02
C SER A 232 4.44 10.54 14.86
N SER A 233 3.89 10.36 13.68
CA SER A 233 4.62 10.04 12.44
C SER A 233 3.95 10.75 11.26
N PRO A 234 4.07 12.11 11.17
CA PRO A 234 3.45 12.89 10.11
C PRO A 234 4.27 12.81 8.82
N ASN A 235 4.49 11.61 8.35
CA ASN A 235 5.31 11.21 7.22
C ASN A 235 4.51 10.25 6.32
N THR A 236 5.14 9.28 5.67
CA THR A 236 4.48 8.26 4.85
C THR A 236 3.35 7.54 5.59
N HIS A 237 3.45 7.36 6.92
CA HIS A 237 2.35 6.81 7.73
C HIS A 237 1.04 7.59 7.52
N LEU A 238 1.09 8.90 7.66
CA LEU A 238 -0.09 9.74 7.52
C LEU A 238 -0.65 9.73 6.09
N ILE A 239 0.20 9.61 5.07
CA ILE A 239 -0.23 9.47 3.66
C ILE A 239 -1.00 8.16 3.48
N GLY A 240 -0.48 7.03 3.97
CA GLY A 240 -1.15 5.72 3.88
C GLY A 240 -2.50 5.71 4.61
N GLU A 241 -2.55 6.26 5.82
CA GLU A 241 -3.78 6.40 6.61
C GLU A 241 -4.83 7.25 5.88
N ALA A 242 -4.40 8.40 5.32
CA ALA A 242 -5.26 9.28 4.55
C ALA A 242 -5.79 8.62 3.27
N THR A 243 -4.94 7.82 2.60
CA THR A 243 -5.33 7.03 1.43
C THR A 243 -6.40 6.01 1.77
N ALA A 244 -6.23 5.23 2.85
CA ALA A 244 -7.23 4.25 3.26
C ALA A 244 -8.57 4.91 3.66
N LEU A 245 -8.52 6.05 4.35
CA LEU A 245 -9.71 6.83 4.67
C LEU A 245 -10.42 7.34 3.42
N PHE A 246 -9.68 7.85 2.44
CA PHE A 246 -10.23 8.33 1.18
C PHE A 246 -10.84 7.20 0.36
N VAL A 247 -10.06 6.14 0.11
CA VAL A 247 -10.47 4.97 -0.68
C VAL A 247 -11.67 4.27 -0.02
N GLY A 248 -11.55 3.93 1.27
CA GLY A 248 -12.63 3.29 2.01
C GLY A 248 -13.88 4.17 2.08
N GLY A 249 -13.72 5.46 2.35
CA GLY A 249 -14.84 6.40 2.40
C GLY A 249 -15.55 6.62 1.06
N LEU A 250 -14.81 6.49 -0.05
CA LEU A 250 -15.35 6.60 -1.42
C LEU A 250 -16.07 5.31 -1.84
N LEU A 251 -15.44 4.16 -1.60
CA LEU A 251 -15.98 2.86 -1.99
C LEU A 251 -17.20 2.44 -1.15
N LEU A 252 -17.20 2.76 0.14
CA LEU A 252 -18.27 2.43 1.08
C LEU A 252 -19.33 3.55 1.21
N ASP A 253 -19.32 4.54 0.29
CA ASP A 253 -20.20 5.71 0.36
C ASP A 253 -21.68 5.33 0.54
N GLY A 254 -22.40 6.16 1.30
CA GLY A 254 -23.82 6.00 1.61
C GLY A 254 -24.21 6.58 2.96
N THR A 255 -23.27 6.79 3.87
CA THR A 255 -23.53 7.30 5.22
C THR A 255 -22.79 8.63 5.48
N ALA A 256 -23.18 9.35 6.53
CA ALA A 256 -22.45 10.53 6.99
C ALA A 256 -21.03 10.16 7.47
N GLU A 257 -20.87 8.95 8.02
CA GLU A 257 -19.59 8.47 8.51
C GLU A 257 -18.60 8.20 7.36
N THR A 258 -19.02 7.50 6.32
CA THR A 258 -18.18 7.19 5.14
C THR A 258 -17.80 8.46 4.40
N ARG A 259 -18.72 9.42 4.26
CA ARG A 259 -18.38 10.74 3.70
C ARG A 259 -17.34 11.49 4.55
N LYS A 260 -17.45 11.41 5.89
CA LYS A 260 -16.45 12.01 6.79
C LYS A 260 -15.05 11.41 6.59
N TRP A 261 -14.94 10.09 6.40
CA TRP A 261 -13.66 9.43 6.10
C TRP A 261 -13.09 9.91 4.78
N ARG A 262 -13.89 9.86 3.71
CA ARG A 262 -13.49 10.34 2.39
C ARG A 262 -12.97 11.78 2.44
N ASP A 263 -13.75 12.68 3.04
CA ASP A 263 -13.43 14.11 3.07
C ASP A 263 -12.22 14.40 3.97
N LEU A 264 -12.04 13.65 5.05
CA LEU A 264 -10.84 13.74 5.89
C LEU A 264 -9.61 13.25 5.14
N GLY A 265 -9.69 12.06 4.53
CA GLY A 265 -8.61 11.47 3.73
C GLY A 265 -8.18 12.42 2.61
N ALA A 266 -9.15 12.95 1.83
CA ALA A 266 -8.87 13.89 0.76
C ALA A 266 -8.15 15.16 1.26
N ARG A 267 -8.63 15.77 2.37
CA ARG A 267 -7.97 16.96 2.95
C ARG A 267 -6.55 16.67 3.44
N LEU A 268 -6.34 15.48 4.04
CA LEU A 268 -5.00 15.08 4.48
C LEU A 268 -4.07 14.88 3.29
N LEU A 269 -4.49 14.16 2.26
CA LEU A 269 -3.70 13.96 1.04
C LEU A 269 -3.30 15.29 0.38
N VAL A 270 -4.24 16.24 0.24
CA VAL A 270 -3.96 17.57 -0.32
C VAL A 270 -2.97 18.34 0.55
N ARG A 271 -3.08 18.25 1.87
CA ARG A 271 -2.16 18.91 2.78
C ARG A 271 -0.76 18.28 2.74
N GLU A 272 -0.70 16.96 2.81
CA GLU A 272 0.58 16.26 2.95
C GLU A 272 1.39 16.23 1.65
N ILE A 273 0.76 16.31 0.49
CA ILE A 273 1.54 16.43 -0.76
C ILE A 273 2.33 17.74 -0.80
N GLY A 274 1.79 18.81 -0.23
CA GLY A 274 2.50 20.08 -0.11
C GLY A 274 3.54 20.11 1.02
N ASN A 275 3.36 19.29 2.07
CA ASN A 275 4.26 19.25 3.21
C ASN A 275 5.43 18.27 3.01
N GLN A 276 5.18 17.16 2.32
CA GLN A 276 6.11 16.02 2.28
C GLN A 276 6.78 15.84 0.92
N ILE A 277 6.22 16.37 -0.17
CA ILE A 277 6.86 16.30 -1.48
C ILE A 277 7.57 17.63 -1.77
N LEU A 278 8.90 17.54 -1.81
CA LEU A 278 9.79 18.67 -2.04
C LEU A 278 9.54 19.33 -3.42
N ASP A 279 10.13 20.47 -3.66
CA ASP A 279 9.92 21.23 -4.90
C ASP A 279 10.38 20.49 -6.15
N ASP A 280 11.37 19.62 -6.01
CA ASP A 280 11.90 18.75 -7.07
C ASP A 280 11.21 17.38 -7.18
N GLY A 281 10.12 17.17 -6.45
CA GLY A 281 9.31 15.94 -6.52
C GLY A 281 9.75 14.82 -5.59
N VAL A 282 10.85 14.96 -4.85
CA VAL A 282 11.33 13.92 -3.93
C VAL A 282 10.58 13.97 -2.60
N HIS A 283 10.33 12.80 -2.02
CA HIS A 283 9.71 12.70 -0.71
C HIS A 283 10.67 13.14 0.41
N CYS A 284 10.17 13.86 1.39
CA CYS A 284 10.98 14.51 2.44
C CYS A 284 11.71 13.54 3.37
N GLU A 285 11.33 12.28 3.44
CA GLU A 285 12.04 11.27 4.25
C GLU A 285 13.39 10.86 3.64
N LEU A 286 13.66 11.27 2.39
CA LEU A 286 14.91 11.04 1.68
C LEU A 286 15.34 9.57 1.63
N SER A 287 14.38 8.67 1.59
CA SER A 287 14.58 7.26 1.29
C SER A 287 13.92 6.93 -0.04
N THR A 288 14.60 6.18 -0.90
CA THR A 288 14.06 5.74 -2.19
C THR A 288 12.88 4.79 -2.02
N SER A 289 12.92 3.91 -1.03
CA SER A 289 11.83 2.98 -0.70
C SER A 289 10.58 3.72 -0.23
N TYR A 290 10.71 4.63 0.74
CA TYR A 290 9.59 5.42 1.26
C TYR A 290 9.04 6.42 0.24
N HIS A 291 9.90 6.93 -0.66
CA HIS A 291 9.43 7.72 -1.80
C HIS A 291 8.48 6.92 -2.70
N CYS A 292 8.88 5.72 -3.10
CA CYS A 292 8.06 4.83 -3.91
C CYS A 292 6.75 4.44 -3.19
N TYR A 293 6.84 4.17 -1.90
CA TYR A 293 5.69 3.82 -1.08
C TYR A 293 4.67 4.97 -0.98
N ALA A 294 5.14 6.21 -0.80
CA ALA A 294 4.29 7.40 -0.83
C ALA A 294 3.65 7.59 -2.22
N ALA A 295 4.42 7.39 -3.31
CA ALA A 295 3.91 7.48 -4.67
C ALA A 295 2.79 6.47 -4.93
N ASP A 296 2.91 5.22 -4.46
CA ASP A 296 1.85 4.19 -4.56
C ASP A 296 0.55 4.66 -3.90
N PHE A 297 0.61 5.18 -2.69
CA PHE A 297 -0.57 5.67 -1.99
C PHE A 297 -1.27 6.79 -2.76
N TYR A 298 -0.51 7.77 -3.25
CA TYR A 298 -1.07 8.86 -4.05
C TYR A 298 -1.64 8.37 -5.37
N MET A 299 -0.99 7.43 -6.05
CA MET A 299 -1.48 6.88 -7.31
C MET A 299 -2.81 6.16 -7.13
N GLN A 300 -2.94 5.33 -6.08
CA GLN A 300 -4.22 4.67 -5.79
C GLN A 300 -5.34 5.68 -5.55
N ALA A 301 -5.08 6.71 -4.73
CA ALA A 301 -6.07 7.74 -4.46
C ALA A 301 -6.45 8.52 -5.73
N LEU A 302 -5.47 8.92 -6.54
CA LEU A 302 -5.65 9.69 -7.77
C LEU A 302 -6.47 8.93 -8.81
N ILE A 303 -6.12 7.66 -9.05
CA ILE A 303 -6.81 6.79 -10.01
C ILE A 303 -8.27 6.59 -9.60
N LEU A 304 -8.49 6.25 -8.32
CA LEU A 304 -9.84 6.01 -7.83
C LEU A 304 -10.70 7.27 -7.83
N ALA A 305 -10.10 8.42 -7.50
CA ALA A 305 -10.74 9.74 -7.60
C ALA A 305 -11.19 10.03 -9.03
N HIS A 306 -10.29 9.91 -9.99
CA HIS A 306 -10.58 10.11 -11.41
C HIS A 306 -11.69 9.18 -11.89
N ARG A 307 -11.64 7.90 -11.53
CA ARG A 307 -12.66 6.90 -11.86
C ARG A 307 -14.05 7.26 -11.35
N ASN A 308 -14.16 7.97 -10.23
CA ASN A 308 -15.41 8.34 -9.58
C ASN A 308 -15.81 9.81 -9.76
N GLY A 309 -15.13 10.57 -10.62
CA GLY A 309 -15.40 11.99 -10.82
C GLY A 309 -15.18 12.84 -9.56
N PHE A 310 -14.24 12.44 -8.71
CA PHE A 310 -13.83 13.22 -7.55
C PHE A 310 -12.62 14.08 -7.94
N ASP A 311 -12.80 15.40 -7.88
CA ASP A 311 -11.74 16.31 -8.27
C ASP A 311 -10.80 16.58 -7.09
N PHE A 312 -9.59 16.04 -7.17
CA PHE A 312 -8.48 16.54 -6.35
C PHE A 312 -7.98 17.89 -6.90
N ALA A 313 -7.33 18.66 -6.02
CA ALA A 313 -6.59 19.82 -6.47
C ALA A 313 -5.57 19.45 -7.57
N PRO A 314 -5.47 20.24 -8.66
CA PRO A 314 -4.59 19.90 -9.81
C PRO A 314 -3.13 19.67 -9.42
N GLU A 315 -2.70 20.29 -8.32
CA GLU A 315 -1.34 20.16 -7.78
C GLU A 315 -0.99 18.71 -7.40
N ILE A 316 -1.98 17.89 -7.01
CA ILE A 316 -1.72 16.48 -6.67
C ILE A 316 -1.21 15.72 -7.88
N ALA A 317 -1.89 15.81 -9.01
CA ALA A 317 -1.49 15.11 -10.23
C ALA A 317 -0.07 15.53 -10.69
N GLY A 318 0.20 16.84 -10.68
CA GLY A 318 1.52 17.38 -11.05
C GLY A 318 2.64 16.92 -10.11
N LYS A 319 2.38 16.86 -8.80
CA LYS A 319 3.36 16.37 -7.82
C LYS A 319 3.59 14.86 -7.97
N VAL A 320 2.54 14.07 -8.20
CA VAL A 320 2.68 12.62 -8.45
C VAL A 320 3.50 12.37 -9.72
N GLU A 321 3.28 13.14 -10.78
CA GLU A 321 4.11 13.05 -11.99
C GLU A 321 5.58 13.38 -11.69
N GLN A 322 5.87 14.41 -10.90
CA GLN A 322 7.24 14.74 -10.45
C GLN A 322 7.86 13.62 -9.59
N MET A 323 7.08 12.98 -8.72
CA MET A 323 7.55 11.83 -7.95
C MET A 323 7.99 10.69 -8.88
N LEU A 324 7.17 10.37 -9.88
CA LEU A 324 7.52 9.35 -10.87
C LEU A 324 8.71 9.75 -11.77
N GLU A 325 8.92 11.05 -12.02
CA GLU A 325 10.11 11.54 -12.71
C GLU A 325 11.38 11.26 -11.90
N PHE A 326 11.35 11.45 -10.56
CA PHE A 326 12.44 11.02 -9.70
C PHE A 326 12.68 9.51 -9.81
N VAL A 327 11.62 8.69 -9.69
CA VAL A 327 11.70 7.23 -9.85
C VAL A 327 12.35 6.86 -11.18
N MET A 328 11.92 7.48 -12.29
CA MET A 328 12.50 7.22 -13.62
C MET A 328 14.01 7.46 -13.65
N HIS A 329 14.46 8.59 -13.09
CA HIS A 329 15.87 8.95 -13.13
C HIS A 329 16.73 8.12 -12.18
N VAL A 330 16.23 7.81 -10.97
CA VAL A 330 16.98 7.04 -9.97
C VAL A 330 16.99 5.54 -10.29
N THR A 331 16.04 5.04 -11.08
CA THR A 331 16.03 3.64 -11.54
C THR A 331 17.28 3.33 -12.35
N ARG A 332 18.00 2.30 -11.92
CA ARG A 332 19.24 1.82 -12.53
C ARG A 332 18.99 1.18 -13.91
N PRO A 333 20.06 0.97 -14.69
CA PRO A 333 19.96 0.29 -15.98
C PRO A 333 19.40 -1.13 -15.94
N ASP A 334 19.51 -1.85 -14.81
CA ASP A 334 18.92 -3.18 -14.62
C ASP A 334 17.42 -3.12 -14.25
N GLY A 335 16.89 -1.96 -13.91
CA GLY A 335 15.49 -1.73 -13.51
C GLY A 335 15.27 -1.68 -12.00
N ALA A 336 16.31 -1.93 -11.21
CA ALA A 336 16.23 -1.78 -9.77
C ALA A 336 16.42 -0.31 -9.34
N ILE A 337 15.92 0.01 -8.15
CA ILE A 337 16.16 1.30 -7.50
C ILE A 337 17.30 1.12 -6.48
N PRO A 338 18.30 2.02 -6.45
CA PRO A 338 19.33 1.96 -5.42
C PRO A 338 18.72 2.22 -4.04
N GLN A 339 19.23 1.54 -3.03
CA GLN A 339 18.86 1.80 -1.65
C GLN A 339 19.56 3.06 -1.15
N LEU A 340 18.79 4.12 -0.96
CA LEU A 340 19.19 5.36 -0.28
C LEU A 340 18.27 5.53 0.91
N GLY A 341 18.84 5.61 2.11
CA GLY A 341 18.08 5.55 3.35
C GLY A 341 17.46 4.16 3.60
N ASP A 342 16.52 4.09 4.54
CA ASP A 342 15.86 2.85 4.96
C ASP A 342 15.04 2.19 3.85
N ASP A 343 15.08 0.86 3.82
CA ASP A 343 14.20 0.03 3.01
C ASP A 343 13.48 -1.01 3.85
N ASP A 344 12.20 -0.78 4.06
CA ASP A 344 11.32 -1.67 4.80
C ASP A 344 10.53 -2.63 3.90
N GLY A 345 10.78 -2.64 2.60
CA GLY A 345 10.05 -3.46 1.65
C GLY A 345 8.57 -3.10 1.53
N GLY A 346 8.19 -1.87 1.93
CA GLY A 346 6.80 -1.42 1.96
C GLY A 346 6.20 -1.22 0.57
N ARG A 347 5.02 -1.78 0.34
CA ARG A 347 4.17 -1.56 -0.83
C ARG A 347 2.76 -1.24 -0.36
N ALA A 348 2.11 -0.27 -1.00
CA ALA A 348 0.73 0.05 -0.71
C ALA A 348 -0.24 -1.00 -1.24
N LEU A 349 0.12 -1.65 -2.34
CA LEU A 349 -0.62 -2.73 -2.98
C LEU A 349 0.37 -3.81 -3.44
N ALA A 350 0.03 -5.07 -3.24
CA ALA A 350 0.83 -6.22 -3.66
C ALA A 350 -0.07 -7.24 -4.38
N LEU A 351 -0.45 -6.93 -5.62
CA LEU A 351 -1.29 -7.80 -6.46
C LEU A 351 -0.50 -8.95 -7.08
N ASP A 352 0.80 -8.82 -7.16
CA ASP A 352 1.71 -9.86 -7.62
C ASP A 352 2.96 -9.95 -6.73
N ARG A 353 3.74 -11.01 -6.92
CA ARG A 353 5.03 -11.18 -6.26
C ARG A 353 6.08 -10.41 -7.06
N GLN A 354 6.47 -9.26 -6.56
CA GLN A 354 7.49 -8.42 -7.18
C GLN A 354 8.79 -8.44 -6.39
N ASP A 355 9.88 -8.09 -7.07
CA ASP A 355 11.11 -7.71 -6.41
C ASP A 355 10.91 -6.36 -5.69
N TYR A 356 11.19 -6.31 -4.40
CA TYR A 356 11.03 -5.11 -3.57
C TYR A 356 11.83 -3.91 -4.08
N HIS A 357 12.91 -4.16 -4.81
CA HIS A 357 13.76 -3.10 -5.37
C HIS A 357 13.37 -2.66 -6.78
N CYS A 358 12.31 -3.24 -7.37
CA CYS A 358 11.82 -2.88 -8.69
C CYS A 358 10.54 -2.06 -8.61
N TYR A 359 10.53 -0.85 -9.15
CA TYR A 359 9.38 0.05 -9.12
C TYR A 359 8.87 0.44 -10.52
N LEU A 360 9.07 -0.45 -11.49
CA LEU A 360 8.68 -0.21 -12.89
C LEU A 360 7.16 -0.18 -13.09
N ASP A 361 6.38 -0.73 -12.15
CA ASP A 361 4.92 -0.72 -12.19
C ASP A 361 4.35 0.69 -12.06
N GLY A 362 4.87 1.47 -11.13
CA GLY A 362 4.51 2.88 -10.97
C GLY A 362 4.79 3.68 -12.24
N LEU A 363 5.93 3.43 -12.92
CA LEU A 363 6.25 4.08 -14.19
C LEU A 363 5.32 3.63 -15.33
N SER A 364 4.93 2.35 -15.38
CA SER A 364 3.95 1.85 -16.35
C SER A 364 2.59 2.52 -16.16
N SER A 365 2.14 2.64 -14.92
CA SER A 365 0.89 3.32 -14.57
C SER A 365 0.97 4.83 -14.87
N GLY A 366 2.09 5.46 -14.55
CA GLY A 366 2.35 6.86 -14.85
C GLY A 366 2.42 7.16 -16.34
N ALA A 367 2.96 6.24 -17.16
CA ALA A 367 2.94 6.36 -18.62
C ALA A 367 1.52 6.50 -19.16
N VAL A 368 0.59 5.68 -18.65
CA VAL A 368 -0.82 5.72 -19.06
C VAL A 368 -1.52 6.97 -18.52
N LEU A 369 -1.33 7.30 -17.25
CA LEU A 369 -2.03 8.40 -16.57
C LEU A 369 -1.65 9.76 -17.14
N PHE A 370 -0.35 9.98 -17.41
CA PHE A 370 0.20 11.27 -17.80
C PHE A 370 0.58 11.36 -19.28
N GLY A 371 0.39 10.27 -20.06
CA GLY A 371 0.76 10.23 -21.46
C GLY A 371 2.28 10.33 -21.70
N ARG A 372 3.10 9.87 -20.73
CA ARG A 372 4.55 10.01 -20.72
C ARG A 372 5.25 8.89 -21.49
N ALA A 373 5.83 9.26 -22.64
CA ALA A 373 6.56 8.35 -23.53
C ALA A 373 7.90 7.84 -22.93
N ASP A 374 8.54 8.67 -22.13
CA ASP A 374 9.77 8.35 -21.40
C ASP A 374 9.51 7.43 -20.19
N PHE A 375 8.39 7.58 -19.48
CA PHE A 375 7.96 6.61 -18.47
C PHE A 375 7.70 5.23 -19.09
N LYS A 376 7.04 5.22 -20.27
CA LYS A 376 6.88 3.98 -21.05
C LYS A 376 8.23 3.34 -21.39
N TRP A 377 9.20 4.13 -21.85
CA TRP A 377 10.54 3.65 -22.13
C TRP A 377 11.16 2.97 -20.92
N GLN A 378 11.16 3.64 -19.78
CA GLN A 378 11.79 3.15 -18.55
C GLN A 378 11.05 1.96 -17.93
N SER A 379 9.71 1.92 -18.01
CA SER A 379 8.91 0.79 -17.50
C SER A 379 9.12 -0.51 -18.30
N ARG A 380 9.71 -0.44 -19.50
CA ARG A 380 10.09 -1.54 -20.41
C ARG A 380 8.90 -2.34 -20.96
N ALA A 381 7.87 -2.59 -20.18
CA ALA A 381 6.70 -3.36 -20.54
C ALA A 381 5.46 -2.81 -19.84
N PHE A 382 4.30 -3.18 -20.36
CA PHE A 382 3.04 -3.01 -19.66
C PHE A 382 3.01 -3.94 -18.44
N ARG A 383 2.65 -3.42 -17.28
CA ARG A 383 2.73 -4.13 -16.01
C ARG A 383 1.37 -4.59 -15.52
N GLU A 384 1.37 -5.71 -14.78
CA GLU A 384 0.15 -6.31 -14.25
C GLU A 384 -0.60 -5.36 -13.31
N GLU A 385 0.12 -4.66 -12.40
CA GLU A 385 -0.50 -3.70 -11.49
C GLU A 385 -1.18 -2.54 -12.25
N THR A 386 -0.57 -2.06 -13.34
CA THR A 386 -1.20 -1.04 -14.21
C THR A 386 -2.53 -1.51 -14.76
N PHE A 387 -2.63 -2.78 -15.16
CA PHE A 387 -3.88 -3.37 -15.63
C PHE A 387 -4.96 -3.38 -14.56
N TRP A 388 -4.61 -3.78 -13.34
CA TRP A 388 -5.58 -3.84 -12.25
C TRP A 388 -6.04 -2.45 -11.78
N LEU A 389 -5.14 -1.47 -11.78
CA LEU A 389 -5.47 -0.10 -11.36
C LEU A 389 -6.25 0.68 -12.41
N LEU A 390 -5.94 0.52 -13.71
CA LEU A 390 -6.45 1.37 -14.79
C LEU A 390 -7.38 0.64 -15.76
N GLY A 391 -7.58 -0.66 -15.56
CA GLY A 391 -8.47 -1.47 -16.38
C GLY A 391 -7.87 -1.88 -17.74
N ARG A 392 -8.69 -2.56 -18.53
CA ARG A 392 -8.31 -3.13 -19.82
C ARG A 392 -7.88 -2.09 -20.85
N ASP A 393 -8.52 -0.92 -20.86
CA ASP A 393 -8.24 0.12 -21.84
C ASP A 393 -6.82 0.69 -21.68
N ALA A 394 -6.23 0.58 -20.49
CA ALA A 394 -4.85 0.95 -20.25
C ALA A 394 -3.86 0.22 -21.17
N CYS A 395 -4.14 -1.05 -21.53
CA CYS A 395 -3.32 -1.80 -22.49
C CYS A 395 -3.25 -1.09 -23.85
N THR A 396 -4.40 -0.62 -24.34
CA THR A 396 -4.50 0.08 -25.61
C THR A 396 -3.81 1.44 -25.57
N VAL A 397 -4.03 2.20 -24.49
CA VAL A 397 -3.38 3.50 -24.27
C VAL A 397 -1.86 3.33 -24.20
N TYR A 398 -1.38 2.39 -23.38
CA TYR A 398 0.04 2.11 -23.27
C TYR A 398 0.65 1.66 -24.60
N ALA A 399 -0.01 0.78 -25.34
CA ALA A 399 0.48 0.31 -26.65
C ALA A 399 0.60 1.46 -27.66
N ALA A 400 -0.36 2.40 -27.67
CA ALA A 400 -0.39 3.54 -28.57
C ALA A 400 0.67 4.62 -28.25
N LEU A 401 1.13 4.72 -27.01
CA LEU A 401 2.20 5.66 -26.64
C LEU A 401 3.50 5.27 -27.34
N PRO A 402 4.29 6.23 -27.88
CA PRO A 402 5.65 5.94 -28.32
C PRO A 402 6.50 5.57 -27.10
N ALA A 403 7.49 4.71 -27.27
CA ALA A 403 8.52 4.49 -26.27
C ALA A 403 9.71 5.38 -26.63
N THR A 404 9.84 6.53 -25.96
CA THR A 404 10.87 7.53 -26.27
C THR A 404 11.91 7.54 -25.16
N CYS A 405 13.17 7.31 -25.53
CA CYS A 405 14.29 7.42 -24.61
C CYS A 405 14.31 8.83 -23.97
N PRO A 406 14.47 8.94 -22.64
CA PRO A 406 14.57 10.23 -22.00
C PRO A 406 15.70 11.09 -22.61
N GLU A 407 15.44 12.40 -22.75
CA GLU A 407 16.35 13.31 -23.48
C GLU A 407 17.63 13.63 -22.72
N THR A 408 17.58 13.56 -21.38
CA THR A 408 18.72 13.97 -20.53
C THR A 408 19.35 12.78 -19.82
N ASN A 409 20.67 12.77 -19.81
CA ASN A 409 21.49 11.83 -19.06
C ASN A 409 21.88 12.37 -17.66
N ARG A 410 21.39 13.55 -17.30
CA ARG A 410 21.64 14.17 -16.00
C ARG A 410 20.34 14.73 -15.45
N ARG A 411 20.07 14.44 -14.17
CA ARG A 411 18.99 15.07 -13.42
C ARG A 411 19.45 15.37 -12.00
N ASP A 412 19.32 16.62 -11.62
CA ASP A 412 19.64 17.09 -10.28
C ASP A 412 18.34 17.32 -9.52
N PHE A 413 18.31 16.88 -8.26
CA PHE A 413 17.22 17.06 -7.29
C PHE A 413 17.77 17.86 -6.10
N PRO A 414 17.95 19.18 -6.26
CA PRO A 414 18.69 19.98 -5.30
C PRO A 414 17.97 20.14 -3.96
N SER A 415 16.64 20.08 -3.92
CA SER A 415 15.88 20.15 -2.67
C SER A 415 16.07 18.90 -1.81
N ALA A 416 16.25 17.75 -2.43
CA ALA A 416 16.56 16.49 -1.78
C ALA A 416 18.06 16.29 -1.56
N GLY A 417 18.91 16.92 -2.38
CA GLY A 417 20.35 16.73 -2.36
C GLY A 417 20.83 15.53 -3.21
N TYR A 418 19.99 15.02 -4.12
CA TYR A 418 20.33 13.90 -5.01
C TYR A 418 20.76 14.39 -6.40
N PHE A 419 21.86 13.84 -6.90
CA PHE A 419 22.38 14.14 -8.23
C PHE A 419 22.56 12.84 -9.01
N VAL A 420 21.81 12.72 -10.12
CA VAL A 420 21.76 11.51 -10.92
C VAL A 420 22.42 11.76 -12.27
N HIS A 421 23.41 10.96 -12.61
CA HIS A 421 24.11 11.01 -13.88
C HIS A 421 24.18 9.62 -14.51
N ARG A 422 24.09 9.57 -15.85
CA ARG A 422 24.23 8.33 -16.60
C ARG A 422 24.94 8.58 -17.94
N THR A 423 25.53 7.55 -18.51
CA THR A 423 26.13 7.63 -19.86
C THR A 423 25.11 7.42 -20.97
N GLY A 424 23.98 6.81 -20.63
CA GLY A 424 22.87 6.52 -21.51
C GLY A 424 21.76 5.76 -20.76
N TRP A 425 20.79 5.21 -21.51
CA TRP A 425 19.60 4.56 -20.98
C TRP A 425 19.50 3.07 -21.33
N THR A 426 20.62 2.44 -21.72
CA THR A 426 20.68 1.00 -21.99
C THR A 426 21.14 0.22 -20.75
N GLU A 427 20.93 -1.09 -20.72
CA GLU A 427 21.27 -1.95 -19.59
C GLU A 427 22.77 -1.99 -19.24
N ARG A 428 23.65 -1.59 -20.16
CA ARG A 428 25.10 -1.57 -19.95
C ARG A 428 25.66 -0.22 -19.61
N ASP A 429 24.83 0.82 -19.67
CA ASP A 429 25.27 2.17 -19.38
C ASP A 429 25.65 2.34 -17.91
N THR A 430 26.47 3.33 -17.66
CA THR A 430 26.85 3.71 -16.31
C THR A 430 25.76 4.60 -15.72
N HIS A 431 25.40 4.34 -14.47
CA HIS A 431 24.47 5.12 -13.69
C HIS A 431 25.09 5.43 -12.33
N VAL A 432 25.03 6.69 -11.95
CA VAL A 432 25.61 7.22 -10.73
C VAL A 432 24.55 8.02 -10.01
N VAL A 433 24.37 7.75 -8.73
CA VAL A 433 23.62 8.60 -7.80
C VAL A 433 24.58 9.10 -6.75
N PHE A 434 24.68 10.41 -6.60
CA PHE A 434 25.41 11.06 -5.53
C PHE A 434 24.41 11.65 -4.53
N ASP A 435 24.51 11.23 -3.28
CA ASP A 435 23.71 11.73 -2.17
C ASP A 435 24.52 12.75 -1.36
N CYS A 436 24.08 14.00 -1.35
CA CYS A 436 24.56 15.03 -0.44
C CYS A 436 23.38 15.72 0.28
N GLY A 437 22.27 15.01 0.43
CA GLY A 437 21.10 15.43 1.17
C GLY A 437 21.29 15.41 2.68
N GLY A 438 20.21 15.74 3.37
CA GLY A 438 20.12 15.63 4.84
C GLY A 438 19.63 14.23 5.25
N LEU A 439 19.31 14.10 6.55
CA LEU A 439 18.78 12.84 7.12
C LEU A 439 17.27 12.62 6.85
N GLY A 440 16.63 13.52 6.11
CA GLY A 440 15.19 13.48 5.88
C GLY A 440 14.36 14.10 7.01
N ALA A 441 13.16 14.56 6.67
CA ALA A 441 12.20 15.19 7.58
C ALA A 441 11.02 14.26 7.85
N PRO A 442 10.29 14.41 8.97
CA PRO A 442 10.53 15.43 10.00
C PRO A 442 11.54 15.04 11.07
N THR A 443 11.93 13.77 11.16
CA THR A 443 12.72 13.25 12.31
C THR A 443 14.05 12.61 11.94
N GLY A 444 14.32 12.43 10.62
CA GLY A 444 15.46 11.63 10.17
C GLY A 444 15.30 10.13 10.47
N GLY A 445 14.06 9.67 10.70
CA GLY A 445 13.79 8.30 11.16
C GLY A 445 14.17 7.22 10.14
N HIS A 446 14.26 7.58 8.86
CA HIS A 446 14.64 6.68 7.78
C HIS A 446 15.97 7.08 7.10
N GLY A 447 16.68 8.04 7.69
CA GLY A 447 18.00 8.47 7.22
C GLY A 447 19.11 7.54 7.72
N HIS A 448 20.08 7.31 6.85
CA HIS A 448 21.31 6.57 7.19
C HIS A 448 22.50 7.53 7.35
N ALA A 449 23.62 7.01 7.84
CA ALA A 449 24.88 7.74 7.93
C ALA A 449 25.62 7.69 6.56
N ASP A 450 24.90 8.00 5.50
CA ASP A 450 25.30 7.87 4.10
C ASP A 450 25.51 9.23 3.40
N ALA A 451 25.55 10.30 4.14
CA ALA A 451 25.82 11.64 3.59
C ALA A 451 27.13 11.65 2.78
N LEU A 452 27.07 12.19 1.54
CA LEU A 452 28.13 12.17 0.54
C LEU A 452 28.43 10.77 -0.03
N SER A 453 27.49 9.85 0.07
CA SER A 453 27.62 8.54 -0.54
C SER A 453 27.47 8.60 -2.07
N LEU A 454 28.04 7.60 -2.72
CA LEU A 454 28.01 7.44 -4.17
C LEU A 454 27.61 6.02 -4.51
N VAL A 455 26.45 5.87 -5.14
CA VAL A 455 26.05 4.58 -5.74
C VAL A 455 26.46 4.56 -7.20
N LEU A 456 27.18 3.53 -7.60
CA LEU A 456 27.70 3.38 -8.98
C LEU A 456 27.33 2.02 -9.53
N PHE A 457 26.57 2.02 -10.62
CA PHE A 457 26.24 0.85 -11.43
C PHE A 457 26.86 1.01 -12.82
N SER A 458 27.52 -0.01 -13.37
CA SER A 458 28.11 0.03 -14.71
C SER A 458 28.32 -1.36 -15.29
N GLY A 459 28.08 -1.51 -16.58
CA GLY A 459 28.32 -2.77 -17.29
C GLY A 459 27.46 -3.92 -16.78
N GLY A 460 26.26 -3.64 -16.24
CA GLY A 460 25.31 -4.63 -15.76
C GLY A 460 25.54 -5.10 -14.31
N ARG A 461 26.32 -4.37 -13.50
CA ARG A 461 26.61 -4.74 -12.10
C ARG A 461 26.86 -3.52 -11.22
N ASP A 462 26.64 -3.71 -9.93
CA ASP A 462 27.06 -2.72 -8.93
C ASP A 462 28.57 -2.67 -8.80
N LEU A 463 29.12 -1.47 -8.77
CA LEU A 463 30.53 -1.20 -8.51
C LEU A 463 30.74 -0.52 -7.15
N LEU A 464 29.80 0.33 -6.75
CA LEU A 464 29.70 0.93 -5.42
C LEU A 464 28.23 0.90 -4.99
N ILE A 465 27.97 0.54 -3.77
CA ILE A 465 26.64 0.46 -3.13
C ILE A 465 26.66 1.19 -1.80
#